data_f577099cb9033ba84b9e7a065ef05294
#
_entry.id   f577099cb9033ba84b9e7a065ef05294
#
_cell.length_a   1.000
_cell.length_b   1.000
_cell.length_c   1.000
_cell.angle_alpha   90.00
_cell.angle_beta   90.00
_cell.angle_gamma   90.00
#
_symmetry.space_group_name_H-M   'P 1'
#
loop_
_entity.id
_entity.type
_entity.pdbx_description
1 polymer ?
#
loop_
_entity_poly.entity_id
_entity_poly.type
_entity_poly.pdbx_seq_one_letter_code
_entity_poly.pdbx_strand_id
1 'polypeptide(L)'
;MYITPSIYQPGALKSMKLGGNSNFGASTDVGAGLKWETEGGFGIASNIVDKNSDSNGMLGKASVRKWDTQIAFTKPQYHVSLTLSDAQNWTSQAYNATKAGDVIGDGTKDSGDSTGYALRAYWRPLDSGTATPEISVGYDTKKADNPDSGAAKEADSYFVGLTWRDMFQSDDRIGFAVTQPLKVTSLEGGGATGEVDPLVWELYYAFKPNDSMEVRPAIFGGSDVEDSTADDIFGAVVTTTFKF
;
A
#
# COMPACT_ATOMS: atom_id res chain seq x y z
N MET A 1 18.92 0.02 -1.43
CA MET A 1 18.33 1.33 -1.79
C MET A 1 16.83 1.17 -1.82
N TYR A 2 16.08 1.98 -1.13
CA TYR A 2 14.61 1.89 -1.13
C TYR A 2 14.07 2.91 -2.12
N ILE A 3 13.58 2.44 -3.25
CA ILE A 3 13.00 3.29 -4.28
C ILE A 3 11.51 3.00 -4.33
N THR A 4 10.71 3.95 -3.90
CA THR A 4 9.26 3.88 -3.99
C THR A 4 8.80 5.03 -4.87
N PRO A 5 8.09 4.78 -5.96
CA PRO A 5 7.59 5.86 -6.82
C PRO A 5 6.44 6.64 -6.17
N SER A 6 6.19 6.44 -4.90
CA SER A 6 5.11 7.08 -4.18
C SER A 6 5.36 8.57 -4.00
N ILE A 7 4.60 9.38 -4.69
CA ILE A 7 4.52 10.83 -4.47
C ILE A 7 3.67 11.12 -3.24
N TYR A 8 2.70 10.26 -2.95
CA TYR A 8 1.82 10.37 -1.79
C TYR A 8 1.64 9.02 -1.09
N GLN A 9 1.70 9.06 0.23
CA GLN A 9 1.31 7.96 1.10
C GLN A 9 0.17 8.41 2.01
N PRO A 10 -0.92 7.62 2.13
CA PRO A 10 -2.04 7.99 2.99
C PRO A 10 -1.61 8.23 4.42
N GLY A 11 -2.02 9.34 4.99
CA GLY A 11 -1.70 9.71 6.36
C GLY A 11 -2.43 8.89 7.42
N ALA A 12 -3.55 8.28 7.04
CA ALA A 12 -4.49 7.68 7.98
C ALA A 12 -4.12 6.26 8.45
N LEU A 13 -3.36 5.48 7.67
CA LEU A 13 -2.94 4.14 8.04
C LEU A 13 -1.49 4.14 8.53
N LYS A 14 -1.28 4.41 9.79
CA LYS A 14 0.06 4.60 10.36
C LYS A 14 0.56 3.40 11.18
N SER A 15 -0.30 2.79 11.95
CA SER A 15 0.12 1.75 12.90
C SER A 15 0.16 0.37 12.28
N MET A 16 -0.78 0.07 11.41
CA MET A 16 -0.91 -1.25 10.80
C MET A 16 -0.20 -1.39 9.45
N LYS A 17 0.22 -0.30 8.82
CA LYS A 17 0.83 -0.29 7.46
C LYS A 17 -0.02 -1.00 6.40
N LEU A 18 -1.32 -1.03 6.59
CA LEU A 18 -2.29 -1.78 5.78
C LEU A 18 -2.78 -1.03 4.55
N GLY A 19 -2.10 -0.02 4.13
CA GLY A 19 -2.58 0.79 3.01
C GLY A 19 -2.34 0.17 1.65
N GLY A 20 -3.02 -0.93 1.31
CA GLY A 20 -3.15 -1.44 -0.05
C GLY A 20 -1.90 -1.46 -0.93
N ASN A 21 -0.73 -1.39 -0.37
CA ASN A 21 0.48 -0.98 -1.06
C ASN A 21 1.58 -2.04 -1.04
N SER A 22 1.21 -3.28 -0.88
CA SER A 22 2.13 -4.41 -1.03
C SER A 22 2.75 -4.49 -2.43
N ASN A 23 2.16 -3.77 -3.38
CA ASN A 23 2.62 -3.75 -4.76
C ASN A 23 3.80 -2.80 -5.00
N PHE A 24 4.03 -1.83 -4.13
CA PHE A 24 4.99 -0.76 -4.36
C PHE A 24 6.01 -0.70 -3.24
N GLY A 25 7.22 -0.79 -3.62
CA GLY A 25 8.34 -0.81 -2.72
C GLY A 25 8.99 -2.19 -2.66
N ALA A 26 10.28 -2.19 -2.81
CA ALA A 26 11.09 -3.37 -2.81
C ALA A 26 12.42 -3.05 -2.17
N SER A 27 12.87 -3.94 -1.31
CA SER A 27 14.30 -4.03 -1.03
C SER A 27 14.95 -4.66 -2.24
N THR A 28 16.10 -4.17 -2.63
CA THR A 28 16.76 -4.58 -3.87
C THR A 28 18.25 -4.62 -3.70
N ASP A 29 18.90 -5.43 -4.49
CA ASP A 29 20.36 -5.44 -4.63
C ASP A 29 20.80 -4.32 -5.57
N VAL A 30 20.03 -4.08 -6.62
CA VAL A 30 20.27 -3.01 -7.57
C VAL A 30 18.96 -2.37 -8.02
N GLY A 31 19.01 -1.09 -8.33
CA GLY A 31 17.85 -0.39 -8.87
C GLY A 31 18.22 1.01 -9.36
N ALA A 32 17.35 1.55 -10.19
CA ALA A 32 17.43 2.91 -10.69
C ALA A 32 16.03 3.53 -10.70
N GLY A 33 15.96 4.84 -10.52
CA GLY A 33 14.70 5.56 -10.54
C GLY A 33 14.86 6.98 -11.05
N LEU A 34 13.81 7.47 -11.64
CA LEU A 34 13.67 8.84 -12.13
C LEU A 34 12.40 9.44 -11.52
N LYS A 35 12.50 10.68 -11.07
CA LYS A 35 11.35 11.50 -10.65
C LYS A 35 11.45 12.86 -11.31
N TRP A 36 10.34 13.32 -11.85
CA TRP A 36 10.18 14.65 -12.41
C TRP A 36 8.86 15.25 -11.96
N GLU A 37 8.89 16.50 -11.52
CA GLU A 37 7.72 17.24 -11.06
C GLU A 37 7.76 18.67 -11.60
N THR A 38 6.61 19.20 -11.92
CA THR A 38 6.44 20.60 -12.36
C THR A 38 5.86 21.47 -11.25
N GLU A 39 6.12 22.77 -11.30
CA GLU A 39 5.44 23.76 -10.44
C GLU A 39 3.91 23.73 -10.64
N GLY A 40 3.47 23.30 -11.83
CA GLY A 40 2.05 23.09 -12.14
C GLY A 40 1.39 21.96 -11.35
N GLY A 41 2.18 21.12 -10.66
CA GLY A 41 1.70 20.01 -9.84
C GLY A 41 1.64 18.67 -10.57
N PHE A 42 1.99 18.61 -11.85
CA PHE A 42 2.13 17.35 -12.56
C PHE A 42 3.46 16.69 -12.19
N GLY A 43 3.43 15.38 -11.98
CA GLY A 43 4.61 14.59 -11.65
C GLY A 43 4.59 13.22 -12.32
N ILE A 44 5.77 12.71 -12.62
CA ILE A 44 6.00 11.33 -13.04
C ILE A 44 7.20 10.78 -12.28
N ALA A 45 7.07 9.57 -11.75
CA ALA A 45 8.15 8.83 -11.13
C ALA A 45 8.18 7.41 -11.68
N SER A 46 9.36 6.93 -12.03
CA SER A 46 9.51 5.56 -12.52
C SER A 46 10.77 4.94 -11.91
N ASN A 47 10.68 3.69 -11.52
CA ASN A 47 11.80 2.95 -10.97
C ASN A 47 11.77 1.49 -11.42
N ILE A 48 12.96 0.93 -11.56
CA ILE A 48 13.20 -0.50 -11.75
C ILE A 48 14.10 -1.00 -10.62
N VAL A 49 13.77 -2.16 -10.09
CA VAL A 49 14.54 -2.83 -9.03
C VAL A 49 14.71 -4.31 -9.36
N ASP A 50 15.83 -4.88 -8.95
CA ASP A 50 16.18 -6.28 -9.15
C ASP A 50 16.79 -6.85 -7.86
N LYS A 51 16.40 -8.07 -7.48
CA LYS A 51 16.85 -8.73 -6.25
C LYS A 51 18.01 -9.70 -6.44
N ASN A 52 18.26 -10.16 -7.63
CA ASN A 52 19.23 -11.21 -7.91
C ASN A 52 20.05 -10.94 -9.17
N SER A 53 20.35 -9.67 -9.40
CA SER A 53 21.11 -9.21 -10.56
C SER A 53 22.55 -9.73 -10.60
N ASP A 54 23.12 -10.08 -9.46
CA ASP A 54 24.44 -10.68 -9.32
C ASP A 54 24.53 -12.06 -9.99
N SER A 55 23.46 -12.84 -9.88
CA SER A 55 23.41 -14.22 -10.38
C SER A 55 22.79 -14.35 -11.77
N ASN A 56 21.82 -13.50 -12.10
CA ASN A 56 20.97 -13.67 -13.29
C ASN A 56 21.04 -12.49 -14.29
N GLY A 57 21.76 -11.43 -13.94
CA GLY A 57 21.79 -10.19 -14.71
C GLY A 57 20.50 -9.38 -14.59
N MET A 58 20.61 -8.06 -14.55
CA MET A 58 19.54 -7.12 -14.24
C MET A 58 18.32 -7.18 -15.18
N LEU A 59 18.47 -7.66 -16.38
CA LEU A 59 17.37 -7.79 -17.36
C LEU A 59 17.26 -9.23 -17.90
N GLY A 60 17.85 -10.18 -17.20
CA GLY A 60 17.83 -11.58 -17.57
C GLY A 60 16.43 -12.20 -17.41
N LYS A 61 16.18 -13.29 -18.13
CA LYS A 61 14.90 -14.01 -18.05
C LYS A 61 14.59 -14.56 -16.64
N ALA A 62 15.63 -14.88 -15.87
CA ALA A 62 15.53 -15.37 -14.51
C ALA A 62 15.67 -14.27 -13.45
N SER A 63 15.75 -12.99 -13.83
CA SER A 63 15.82 -11.90 -12.86
C SER A 63 14.53 -11.76 -12.08
N VAL A 64 14.66 -11.43 -10.80
CA VAL A 64 13.52 -11.09 -9.93
C VAL A 64 13.41 -9.57 -9.89
N ARG A 65 12.65 -9.02 -10.79
CA ARG A 65 12.57 -7.57 -11.01
C ARG A 65 11.17 -7.01 -10.89
N LYS A 66 11.12 -5.73 -10.62
CA LYS A 66 9.88 -4.97 -10.61
C LYS A 66 10.10 -3.60 -11.23
N TRP A 67 9.18 -3.19 -12.07
CA TRP A 67 9.14 -1.86 -12.67
C TRP A 67 7.84 -1.17 -12.28
N ASP A 68 7.96 -0.06 -11.57
CA ASP A 68 6.82 0.75 -11.15
C ASP A 68 6.90 2.13 -11.80
N THR A 69 5.79 2.62 -12.32
CA THR A 69 5.66 3.97 -12.87
C THR A 69 4.43 4.65 -12.30
N GLN A 70 4.61 5.81 -11.70
CA GLN A 70 3.54 6.61 -11.14
C GLN A 70 3.40 7.93 -11.92
N ILE A 71 2.18 8.26 -12.29
CA ILE A 71 1.78 9.56 -12.80
C ILE A 71 0.90 10.22 -11.76
N ALA A 72 1.17 11.47 -11.43
CA ALA A 72 0.47 12.19 -10.38
C ALA A 72 0.16 13.63 -10.74
N PHE A 73 -0.91 14.14 -10.16
CA PHE A 73 -1.22 15.56 -10.13
C PHE A 73 -1.52 15.99 -8.69
N THR A 74 -0.75 16.95 -8.20
CA THR A 74 -0.78 17.37 -6.79
C THR A 74 -0.94 18.88 -6.69
N LYS A 75 -1.89 19.30 -5.89
CA LYS A 75 -2.10 20.69 -5.46
C LYS A 75 -2.25 20.71 -3.93
N PRO A 76 -2.17 21.89 -3.28
CA PRO A 76 -2.31 21.96 -1.84
C PRO A 76 -3.55 21.27 -1.28
N GLN A 77 -4.67 21.33 -1.99
CA GLN A 77 -5.94 20.76 -1.54
C GLN A 77 -6.26 19.37 -2.06
N TYR A 78 -5.63 18.92 -3.14
CA TYR A 78 -5.97 17.63 -3.74
C TYR A 78 -4.79 16.98 -4.44
N HIS A 79 -4.88 15.68 -4.50
CA HIS A 79 -3.94 14.82 -5.20
C HIS A 79 -4.71 13.71 -5.91
N VAL A 80 -4.22 13.33 -7.07
CA VAL A 80 -4.60 12.09 -7.73
C VAL A 80 -3.37 11.48 -8.36
N SER A 81 -3.22 10.16 -8.23
CA SER A 81 -2.14 9.43 -8.88
C SER A 81 -2.60 8.05 -9.35
N LEU A 82 -2.01 7.62 -10.46
CA LEU A 82 -2.09 6.27 -10.96
C LEU A 82 -0.67 5.69 -10.98
N THR A 83 -0.50 4.53 -10.37
CA THR A 83 0.74 3.76 -10.44
C THR A 83 0.49 2.48 -11.22
N LEU A 84 1.38 2.19 -12.15
CA LEU A 84 1.43 0.96 -12.93
C LEU A 84 2.62 0.16 -12.42
N SER A 85 2.44 -1.14 -12.23
CA SER A 85 3.47 -2.07 -11.80
C SER A 85 3.56 -3.24 -12.76
N ASP A 86 4.77 -3.57 -13.17
CA ASP A 86 5.13 -4.77 -13.92
C ASP A 86 6.18 -5.53 -13.11
N ALA A 87 5.90 -6.77 -12.79
CA ALA A 87 6.76 -7.59 -11.95
C ALA A 87 7.06 -8.92 -12.66
N GLN A 88 8.34 -9.29 -12.67
CA GLN A 88 8.83 -10.55 -13.20
C GLN A 88 9.43 -11.39 -12.08
N ASN A 89 8.99 -12.63 -11.95
CA ASN A 89 9.42 -13.56 -10.89
C ASN A 89 9.31 -12.94 -9.46
N TRP A 90 8.51 -11.91 -9.30
CA TRP A 90 8.38 -11.16 -8.06
C TRP A 90 7.12 -11.55 -7.31
N THR A 91 7.29 -12.19 -6.18
CA THR A 91 6.19 -12.48 -5.29
C THR A 91 5.75 -11.25 -4.51
N SER A 92 4.46 -10.95 -4.53
CA SER A 92 3.86 -9.96 -3.65
C SER A 92 3.03 -10.67 -2.62
N GLN A 93 3.41 -10.52 -1.36
CA GLN A 93 2.56 -10.98 -0.29
C GLN A 93 1.36 -10.05 -0.16
N ALA A 94 0.19 -10.61 -0.27
CA ALA A 94 -1.01 -10.05 0.29
C ALA A 94 -0.91 -10.05 1.82
N TYR A 95 -1.79 -9.35 2.48
CA TYR A 95 -1.92 -9.41 3.92
C TYR A 95 -2.16 -10.85 4.38
N ASN A 96 -1.45 -11.30 5.40
CA ASN A 96 -1.47 -12.69 5.89
C ASN A 96 -2.85 -13.19 6.36
N ALA A 97 -3.81 -12.32 6.44
CA ALA A 97 -5.16 -12.59 6.89
C ALA A 97 -6.11 -13.05 5.80
N THR A 98 -5.68 -13.16 4.57
CA THR A 98 -6.50 -13.70 3.50
C THR A 98 -5.79 -14.91 2.94
N LYS A 99 -6.51 -15.88 2.40
CA LYS A 99 -5.90 -16.96 1.60
C LYS A 99 -5.00 -16.48 0.49
N ALA A 100 -5.12 -15.27 0.19
CA ALA A 100 -4.25 -14.48 -0.65
C ALA A 100 -2.95 -14.03 0.04
N GLY A 101 -2.77 -14.23 1.30
CA GLY A 101 -1.47 -14.39 1.92
C GLY A 101 -0.65 -15.38 1.11
N ASP A 102 -1.38 -16.25 0.44
CA ASP A 102 -1.00 -16.94 -0.75
C ASP A 102 -0.84 -15.92 -1.87
N VAL A 103 0.23 -15.76 -2.24
CA VAL A 103 1.01 -14.97 -3.10
C VAL A 103 0.44 -14.91 -4.51
N ILE A 104 -0.05 -13.76 -4.94
CA ILE A 104 -0.17 -13.52 -6.37
C ILE A 104 1.22 -13.43 -6.96
N GLY A 105 1.50 -14.34 -7.89
CA GLY A 105 2.80 -14.46 -8.49
C GLY A 105 3.77 -15.25 -7.62
N ASP A 106 3.30 -16.27 -6.92
CA ASP A 106 4.19 -17.25 -6.31
C ASP A 106 4.94 -18.00 -7.39
N GLY A 107 6.26 -17.76 -7.41
CA GLY A 107 7.17 -18.29 -8.40
C GLY A 107 7.45 -19.78 -8.33
N THR A 108 6.54 -20.57 -7.82
CA THR A 108 6.77 -22.02 -7.75
C THR A 108 6.77 -22.69 -9.11
N LYS A 109 6.26 -22.04 -10.16
CA LYS A 109 6.28 -22.59 -11.53
C LYS A 109 6.05 -21.52 -12.59
N ASP A 110 7.04 -20.81 -13.03
CA ASP A 110 6.99 -19.92 -14.20
C ASP A 110 5.96 -18.76 -14.13
N SER A 111 5.29 -18.55 -13.01
CA SER A 111 4.15 -17.64 -12.85
C SER A 111 4.40 -16.44 -11.96
N GLY A 112 5.65 -16.12 -11.68
CA GLY A 112 6.04 -14.96 -10.90
C GLY A 112 5.78 -13.60 -11.58
N ASP A 113 5.29 -13.61 -12.81
CA ASP A 113 5.02 -12.41 -13.58
C ASP A 113 3.63 -11.88 -13.24
N SER A 114 3.54 -10.58 -13.05
CA SER A 114 2.28 -9.94 -12.69
C SER A 114 2.26 -8.47 -13.04
N THR A 115 1.07 -7.97 -13.34
CA THR A 115 0.79 -6.56 -13.55
C THR A 115 -0.08 -6.01 -12.42
N GLY A 116 0.05 -4.74 -12.11
CA GLY A 116 -0.74 -4.10 -11.05
C GLY A 116 -1.04 -2.64 -11.34
N TYR A 117 -2.12 -2.18 -10.74
CA TYR A 117 -2.54 -0.78 -10.79
C TYR A 117 -2.85 -0.30 -9.38
N ALA A 118 -2.48 0.95 -9.08
CA ALA A 118 -2.92 1.61 -7.86
C ALA A 118 -3.41 3.01 -8.14
N LEU A 119 -4.59 3.31 -7.68
CA LEU A 119 -5.21 4.63 -7.72
C LEU A 119 -5.18 5.23 -6.32
N ARG A 120 -4.70 6.47 -6.19
CA ARG A 120 -4.67 7.22 -4.94
C ARG A 120 -5.23 8.61 -5.18
N ALA A 121 -6.06 9.04 -4.26
CA ALA A 121 -6.51 10.43 -4.25
C ALA A 121 -6.68 10.92 -2.82
N TYR A 122 -6.49 12.22 -2.64
CA TYR A 122 -6.96 12.92 -1.45
C TYR A 122 -7.56 14.28 -1.81
N TRP A 123 -8.46 14.69 -0.96
CA TRP A 123 -8.88 16.07 -0.85
C TRP A 123 -8.74 16.53 0.60
N ARG A 124 -8.30 17.77 0.82
CA ARG A 124 -8.20 18.37 2.16
C ARG A 124 -8.63 19.82 2.14
N PRO A 125 -9.20 20.35 3.27
CA PRO A 125 -9.47 21.75 3.40
C PRO A 125 -8.15 22.56 3.38
N LEU A 126 -8.24 23.85 3.02
CA LEU A 126 -7.08 24.76 3.09
C LEU A 126 -6.72 25.06 4.54
N ASP A 127 -7.74 25.23 5.38
CA ASP A 127 -7.56 25.57 6.78
C ASP A 127 -7.48 24.30 7.64
N SER A 128 -6.53 24.26 8.57
CA SER A 128 -6.46 23.27 9.64
C SER A 128 -7.31 23.68 10.86
N GLY A 129 -7.47 22.79 11.84
CA GLY A 129 -8.28 23.06 13.03
C GLY A 129 -9.80 23.09 12.78
N THR A 130 -10.24 22.60 11.63
CA THR A 130 -11.65 22.52 11.27
C THR A 130 -12.24 21.13 11.48
N ALA A 131 -13.57 21.05 11.67
CA ALA A 131 -14.26 19.77 11.74
C ALA A 131 -14.23 18.96 10.42
N THR A 132 -13.87 19.59 9.32
CA THR A 132 -13.77 18.95 8.00
C THR A 132 -12.44 18.23 7.86
N PRO A 133 -12.41 16.90 7.70
CA PRO A 133 -11.16 16.16 7.55
C PRO A 133 -10.57 16.28 6.14
N GLU A 134 -9.29 15.95 6.03
CA GLU A 134 -8.73 15.44 4.78
C GLU A 134 -9.37 14.08 4.52
N ILE A 135 -9.83 13.85 3.30
CA ILE A 135 -10.38 12.57 2.85
C ILE A 135 -9.38 11.96 1.88
N SER A 136 -8.93 10.74 2.16
CA SER A 136 -8.06 9.98 1.29
C SER A 136 -8.69 8.66 0.88
N VAL A 137 -8.51 8.28 -0.37
CA VAL A 137 -9.01 7.02 -0.93
C VAL A 137 -7.94 6.34 -1.75
N GLY A 138 -8.00 5.02 -1.81
CA GLY A 138 -7.15 4.24 -2.67
C GLY A 138 -7.81 2.94 -3.10
N TYR A 139 -7.41 2.49 -4.27
CA TYR A 139 -7.78 1.20 -4.84
C TYR A 139 -6.56 0.59 -5.52
N ASP A 140 -6.29 -0.67 -5.23
CA ASP A 140 -5.22 -1.45 -5.84
C ASP A 140 -5.80 -2.70 -6.46
N THR A 141 -5.30 -3.07 -7.61
CA THR A 141 -5.56 -4.37 -8.21
C THR A 141 -4.25 -4.96 -8.72
N LYS A 142 -4.17 -6.27 -8.67
CA LYS A 142 -3.04 -7.03 -9.17
C LYS A 142 -3.52 -8.27 -9.89
N LYS A 143 -2.85 -8.57 -11.01
CA LYS A 143 -3.16 -9.73 -11.85
C LYS A 143 -1.87 -10.50 -12.12
N ALA A 144 -1.91 -11.79 -11.86
CA ALA A 144 -0.85 -12.72 -12.24
C ALA A 144 -0.94 -13.05 -13.72
N ASP A 145 0.21 -13.14 -14.39
CA ASP A 145 0.31 -13.55 -15.78
C ASP A 145 0.51 -15.06 -15.82
N ASN A 146 -0.40 -15.78 -16.47
CA ASN A 146 -0.35 -17.22 -16.64
C ASN A 146 -0.19 -18.03 -15.33
N PRO A 147 -1.03 -17.79 -14.31
CA PRO A 147 -0.98 -18.59 -13.09
C PRO A 147 -1.36 -20.07 -13.35
N ASP A 148 -0.87 -20.96 -12.50
CA ASP A 148 -1.27 -22.36 -12.53
C ASP A 148 -2.77 -22.52 -12.19
N SER A 149 -3.38 -23.60 -12.69
CA SER A 149 -4.79 -23.89 -12.38
C SER A 149 -5.03 -23.98 -10.86
N GLY A 150 -6.00 -23.23 -10.38
CA GLY A 150 -6.31 -23.09 -8.95
C GLY A 150 -5.48 -22.07 -8.20
N ALA A 151 -4.46 -21.47 -8.83
CA ALA A 151 -3.69 -20.41 -8.21
C ALA A 151 -4.41 -19.05 -8.26
N ALA A 152 -4.01 -18.13 -7.39
CA ALA A 152 -4.55 -16.78 -7.34
C ALA A 152 -4.26 -16.05 -8.65
N LYS A 153 -5.31 -15.56 -9.32
CA LYS A 153 -5.24 -14.85 -10.58
C LYS A 153 -5.34 -13.35 -10.44
N GLU A 154 -6.30 -12.88 -9.67
CA GLU A 154 -6.53 -11.46 -9.43
C GLU A 154 -6.74 -11.20 -7.95
N ALA A 155 -6.30 -10.05 -7.48
CA ALA A 155 -6.55 -9.57 -6.12
C ALA A 155 -6.73 -8.07 -6.11
N ASP A 156 -7.61 -7.61 -5.21
CA ASP A 156 -7.97 -6.22 -5.04
C ASP A 156 -7.84 -5.78 -3.58
N SER A 157 -7.59 -4.50 -3.39
CA SER A 157 -7.67 -3.84 -2.09
C SER A 157 -8.21 -2.42 -2.24
N TYR A 158 -8.78 -1.89 -1.17
CA TYR A 158 -9.17 -0.49 -1.11
C TYR A 158 -9.03 0.06 0.31
N PHE A 159 -8.95 1.38 0.41
CA PHE A 159 -9.04 2.07 1.69
C PHE A 159 -9.76 3.41 1.57
N VAL A 160 -10.31 3.83 2.69
CA VAL A 160 -10.83 5.19 2.92
C VAL A 160 -10.23 5.70 4.22
N GLY A 161 -9.66 6.89 4.19
CA GLY A 161 -9.05 7.53 5.36
C GLY A 161 -9.55 8.94 5.58
N LEU A 162 -9.71 9.30 6.84
CA LEU A 162 -10.06 10.63 7.30
C LEU A 162 -8.93 11.14 8.22
N THR A 163 -8.48 12.36 8.00
CA THR A 163 -7.43 12.96 8.84
C THR A 163 -7.79 14.39 9.21
N TRP A 164 -7.90 14.66 10.49
CA TRP A 164 -8.03 16.01 11.05
C TRP A 164 -6.67 16.49 11.54
N ARG A 165 -6.37 17.76 11.35
CA ARG A 165 -5.11 18.39 11.75
C ARG A 165 -5.39 19.57 12.66
N ASP A 166 -4.46 19.80 13.60
CA ASP A 166 -4.46 20.97 14.50
C ASP A 166 -5.77 21.11 15.31
N MET A 167 -6.32 19.96 15.78
CA MET A 167 -7.61 19.95 16.47
C MET A 167 -7.52 20.37 17.93
N PHE A 168 -6.48 19.96 18.64
CA PHE A 168 -6.28 20.25 20.05
C PHE A 168 -5.01 21.04 20.30
N GLN A 169 -4.00 20.86 19.49
CA GLN A 169 -2.73 21.58 19.53
C GLN A 169 -2.11 21.65 18.14
N SER A 170 -1.17 22.59 17.95
CA SER A 170 -0.44 22.68 16.70
C SER A 170 0.25 21.37 16.34
N ASP A 171 0.19 21.01 15.07
CA ASP A 171 0.81 19.81 14.51
C ASP A 171 0.22 18.47 15.00
N ASP A 172 -0.87 18.48 15.74
CA ASP A 172 -1.55 17.23 16.07
C ASP A 172 -2.36 16.67 14.88
N ARG A 173 -2.68 15.39 14.97
CA ARG A 173 -3.47 14.71 13.96
C ARG A 173 -4.33 13.63 14.59
N ILE A 174 -5.60 13.64 14.21
CA ILE A 174 -6.49 12.50 14.41
C ILE A 174 -6.65 11.81 13.06
N GLY A 175 -6.44 10.51 12.99
CA GLY A 175 -6.66 9.73 11.78
C GLY A 175 -7.60 8.57 12.05
N PHE A 176 -8.55 8.39 11.14
CA PHE A 176 -9.41 7.20 11.08
C PHE A 176 -9.33 6.62 9.69
N ALA A 177 -9.15 5.31 9.58
CA ALA A 177 -9.13 4.64 8.29
C ALA A 177 -9.81 3.28 8.35
N VAL A 178 -10.41 2.92 7.23
CA VAL A 178 -10.97 1.60 6.97
C VAL A 178 -10.34 1.08 5.68
N THR A 179 -9.93 -0.17 5.68
CA THR A 179 -9.34 -0.82 4.50
C THR A 179 -9.81 -2.26 4.38
N GLN A 180 -10.05 -2.69 3.14
CA GLN A 180 -9.97 -4.08 2.77
C GLN A 180 -8.52 -4.36 2.36
N PRO A 181 -7.79 -5.23 3.06
CA PRO A 181 -6.47 -5.68 2.64
C PRO A 181 -6.53 -6.33 1.26
N LEU A 182 -5.38 -6.51 0.63
CA LEU A 182 -5.30 -7.18 -0.66
C LEU A 182 -5.88 -8.60 -0.54
N LYS A 183 -6.96 -8.86 -1.25
CA LYS A 183 -7.76 -10.07 -1.23
C LYS A 183 -7.81 -10.68 -2.63
N VAL A 184 -7.66 -12.00 -2.73
CA VAL A 184 -7.85 -12.72 -4.00
C VAL A 184 -9.32 -12.65 -4.43
N THR A 185 -9.56 -12.22 -5.63
CA THR A 185 -10.91 -12.08 -6.20
C THR A 185 -11.20 -13.12 -7.28
N SER A 186 -10.16 -13.77 -7.84
CA SER A 186 -10.34 -14.85 -8.79
C SER A 186 -9.19 -15.85 -8.78
N LEU A 187 -9.49 -17.09 -9.12
CA LEU A 187 -8.53 -18.17 -9.32
C LEU A 187 -8.44 -18.53 -10.82
N GLU A 188 -7.27 -19.02 -11.25
CA GLU A 188 -7.11 -19.54 -12.61
C GLU A 188 -7.91 -20.83 -12.79
N GLY A 189 -8.63 -20.95 -13.91
CA GLY A 189 -9.53 -22.05 -14.16
C GLY A 189 -10.89 -21.95 -13.48
N GLY A 190 -11.13 -20.89 -12.72
CA GLY A 190 -12.38 -20.66 -11.97
C GLY A 190 -12.42 -21.46 -10.66
N GLY A 191 -13.52 -21.32 -9.95
CA GLY A 191 -13.72 -21.92 -8.62
C GLY A 191 -14.00 -20.86 -7.57
N ALA A 192 -14.47 -21.32 -6.40
CA ALA A 192 -14.66 -20.45 -5.26
C ALA A 192 -13.29 -20.08 -4.66
N THR A 193 -13.05 -18.82 -4.45
CA THR A 193 -11.86 -18.34 -3.75
C THR A 193 -11.84 -18.81 -2.30
N GLY A 194 -13.01 -19.20 -1.79
CA GLY A 194 -13.17 -19.73 -0.42
C GLY A 194 -12.90 -18.69 0.65
N GLU A 195 -13.00 -17.42 0.31
CA GLU A 195 -12.52 -16.36 1.14
C GLU A 195 -13.58 -15.60 1.87
N VAL A 196 -13.15 -15.11 2.98
CA VAL A 196 -13.81 -14.10 3.80
C VAL A 196 -13.55 -12.70 3.24
N ASP A 197 -14.32 -11.73 3.66
CA ASP A 197 -14.19 -10.33 3.28
C ASP A 197 -13.48 -9.54 4.40
N PRO A 198 -12.14 -9.53 4.45
CA PRO A 198 -11.42 -8.89 5.53
C PRO A 198 -11.64 -7.39 5.51
N LEU A 199 -12.03 -6.84 6.63
CA LEU A 199 -12.14 -5.40 6.84
C LEU A 199 -11.34 -5.01 8.07
N VAL A 200 -10.43 -4.06 7.92
CA VAL A 200 -9.59 -3.57 9.00
C VAL A 200 -9.77 -2.08 9.17
N TRP A 201 -9.77 -1.62 10.39
CA TRP A 201 -9.87 -0.20 10.72
C TRP A 201 -8.85 0.21 11.76
N GLU A 202 -8.48 1.48 11.75
CA GLU A 202 -7.56 2.11 12.70
C GLU A 202 -8.06 3.50 13.06
N LEU A 203 -7.97 3.84 14.35
CA LEU A 203 -8.12 5.20 14.87
C LEU A 203 -6.88 5.56 15.66
N TYR A 204 -6.24 6.68 15.34
CA TYR A 204 -5.09 7.17 16.08
C TYR A 204 -5.16 8.66 16.40
N TYR A 205 -4.43 9.05 17.43
CA TYR A 205 -4.12 10.44 17.74
C TYR A 205 -2.60 10.61 17.78
N ALA A 206 -2.06 11.48 16.94
CA ALA A 206 -0.63 11.78 16.93
C ALA A 206 -0.40 13.20 17.43
N PHE A 207 0.50 13.37 18.38
CA PHE A 207 0.86 14.68 18.92
C PHE A 207 2.35 14.77 19.23
N LYS A 208 2.86 16.00 19.30
CA LYS A 208 4.25 16.29 19.63
C LYS A 208 4.36 16.92 21.01
N PRO A 209 4.81 16.20 22.03
CA PRO A 209 5.12 16.78 23.35
C PRO A 209 6.23 17.83 23.27
N ASN A 210 7.13 17.70 22.29
CA ASN A 210 8.19 18.63 21.95
C ASN A 210 8.68 18.41 20.50
N ASP A 211 9.59 19.26 20.01
CA ASP A 211 10.07 19.23 18.62
C ASP A 211 10.81 17.94 18.23
N SER A 212 11.34 17.24 19.23
CA SER A 212 12.15 16.02 19.04
C SER A 212 11.36 14.72 19.22
N MET A 213 10.08 14.79 19.58
CA MET A 213 9.30 13.60 19.89
C MET A 213 7.88 13.70 19.33
N GLU A 214 7.42 12.64 18.68
CA GLU A 214 6.01 12.42 18.36
C GLU A 214 5.52 11.15 19.07
N VAL A 215 4.37 11.25 19.71
CA VAL A 215 3.69 10.11 20.38
C VAL A 215 2.38 9.86 19.64
N ARG A 216 2.07 8.59 19.38
CA ARG A 216 0.89 8.21 18.62
C ARG A 216 0.25 6.94 19.23
N PRO A 217 -0.67 7.10 20.18
CA PRO A 217 -1.59 6.05 20.56
C PRO A 217 -2.55 5.73 19.40
N ALA A 218 -2.86 4.46 19.22
CA ALA A 218 -3.81 3.98 18.24
C ALA A 218 -4.57 2.77 18.78
N ILE A 219 -5.80 2.64 18.33
CA ILE A 219 -6.61 1.43 18.44
C ILE A 219 -6.95 0.94 17.04
N PHE A 220 -7.04 -0.35 16.89
CA PHE A 220 -7.36 -0.96 15.61
C PHE A 220 -8.18 -2.22 15.80
N GLY A 221 -8.90 -2.60 14.79
CA GLY A 221 -9.66 -3.83 14.77
C GLY A 221 -9.92 -4.30 13.35
N GLY A 222 -10.43 -5.48 13.21
CA GLY A 222 -10.81 -6.04 11.93
C GLY A 222 -11.70 -7.24 12.08
N SER A 223 -12.48 -7.50 11.06
CA SER A 223 -13.29 -8.71 10.91
C SER A 223 -12.72 -9.56 9.80
N ASP A 224 -12.92 -10.86 9.90
CA ASP A 224 -12.48 -11.85 8.90
C ASP A 224 -10.98 -11.76 8.58
N VAL A 225 -10.15 -11.49 9.57
CA VAL A 225 -8.74 -11.11 9.39
C VAL A 225 -7.82 -12.31 9.28
N GLU A 226 -8.25 -13.48 9.72
CA GLU A 226 -7.50 -14.72 9.58
C GLU A 226 -8.18 -15.71 8.65
N ASP A 227 -7.34 -16.40 7.89
CA ASP A 227 -7.75 -17.43 6.92
C ASP A 227 -8.69 -18.47 7.55
N SER A 228 -9.73 -18.81 6.85
CA SER A 228 -10.67 -19.92 7.11
C SER A 228 -11.39 -19.97 8.47
N THR A 229 -10.91 -19.31 9.49
CA THR A 229 -11.51 -19.26 10.84
C THR A 229 -12.24 -17.97 11.13
N ALA A 230 -12.07 -16.95 10.27
CA ALA A 230 -12.80 -15.69 10.31
C ALA A 230 -12.74 -15.01 11.69
N ASP A 231 -11.54 -14.95 12.28
CA ASP A 231 -11.40 -14.36 13.60
C ASP A 231 -11.35 -12.82 13.53
N ASP A 232 -12.11 -12.20 14.39
CA ASP A 232 -12.06 -10.76 14.62
C ASP A 232 -10.84 -10.43 15.48
N ILE A 233 -10.17 -9.34 15.13
CA ILE A 233 -9.05 -8.81 15.91
C ILE A 233 -9.40 -7.46 16.51
N PHE A 234 -8.85 -7.19 17.68
CA PHE A 234 -8.85 -5.87 18.30
C PHE A 234 -7.54 -5.66 19.05
N GLY A 235 -6.98 -4.47 18.94
CA GLY A 235 -5.73 -4.15 19.62
C GLY A 235 -5.52 -2.66 19.82
N ALA A 236 -4.51 -2.36 20.64
CA ALA A 236 -4.04 -1.00 20.84
C ALA A 236 -2.51 -0.97 20.77
N VAL A 237 -1.95 0.12 20.29
CA VAL A 237 -0.52 0.34 20.20
C VAL A 237 -0.18 1.79 20.49
N VAL A 238 0.97 2.03 21.10
CA VAL A 238 1.54 3.37 21.23
C VAL A 238 2.89 3.38 20.52
N THR A 239 3.02 4.26 19.55
CA THR A 239 4.29 4.46 18.83
C THR A 239 4.90 5.78 19.26
N THR A 240 6.20 5.77 19.58
CA THR A 240 6.97 6.98 19.86
C THR A 240 8.10 7.10 18.84
N THR A 241 8.18 8.25 18.20
CA THR A 241 9.23 8.57 17.23
C THR A 241 10.10 9.69 17.78
N PHE A 242 11.41 9.47 17.82
CA PHE A 242 12.39 10.47 18.22
C PHE A 242 13.14 11.00 16.99
N LYS A 243 13.41 12.31 16.98
CA LYS A 243 14.27 12.98 15.99
C LYS A 243 15.53 13.44 16.73
N PHE A 244 16.66 13.04 16.26
CA PHE A 244 17.98 13.39 16.77
C PHE A 244 18.65 14.38 15.83
#